data_f7e6a2ed539ec753b11c60cf45c6ce08
#
_entry.id   f7e6a2ed539ec753b11c60cf45c6ce08
#
_cell.length_a   1.000
_cell.length_b   1.000
_cell.length_c   1.000
_cell.angle_alpha   90.00
_cell.angle_beta   90.00
_cell.angle_gamma   90.00
#
_symmetry.space_group_name_H-M   'P 1'
#
loop_
_entity.id
_entity.type
_entity.pdbx_description
1 polymer ?
#
loop_
_entity_poly.entity_id
_entity_poly.type
_entity_poly.pdbx_seq_one_letter_code
_entity_poly.pdbx_strand_id
1 'polypeptide(L)'
;ITPWLMIVPIVTGIMIAKKTPSIVVLFASSILAGIFALIFQPNALLEISGITDSGIIAYIKGLLMTFYDSTQIQTGNEALNSLVSTRGMAGMMNTIWLIICAMCFGGAMSASGMLESITRIFLHFMRGRTSMVASTVVSGLSLNICTADQFIAIILNSEMFKEVYKQRGFESRLLSRTTEDSVTVTSVLIPWTTCGMTQSTILGVSTWTYFPYCIFNIVSPFMSILIAATGYKIVQKTVK
;
A
#
# COMPACT_ATOMS: atom_id res chain seq x y z
N ILE A 1 -0.89 19.32 -24.31
CA ILE A 1 -1.50 18.07 -23.80
C ILE A 1 -2.67 17.75 -24.71
N THR A 2 -2.61 16.62 -25.40
CA THR A 2 -3.65 16.21 -26.34
C THR A 2 -4.80 15.54 -25.58
N PRO A 3 -6.09 15.89 -25.82
CA PRO A 3 -7.22 15.28 -25.09
C PRO A 3 -7.27 13.74 -25.18
N TRP A 4 -6.72 13.18 -26.25
CA TRP A 4 -6.64 11.73 -26.47
C TRP A 4 -5.84 10.98 -25.39
N LEU A 5 -4.90 11.64 -24.71
CA LEU A 5 -4.15 11.03 -23.60
C LEU A 5 -5.04 10.70 -22.39
N MET A 6 -6.20 11.35 -22.26
CA MET A 6 -7.19 11.04 -21.21
C MET A 6 -7.85 9.67 -21.39
N ILE A 7 -7.71 9.05 -22.56
CA ILE A 7 -8.25 7.69 -22.79
C ILE A 7 -7.56 6.68 -21.86
N VAL A 8 -6.26 6.83 -21.61
CA VAL A 8 -5.50 5.89 -20.75
C VAL A 8 -6.06 5.83 -19.33
N PRO A 9 -6.19 6.95 -18.58
CA PRO A 9 -6.78 6.90 -17.23
C PRO A 9 -8.26 6.48 -17.25
N ILE A 10 -9.03 6.81 -18.30
CA ILE A 10 -10.44 6.38 -18.41
C ILE A 10 -10.52 4.87 -18.57
N VAL A 11 -9.74 4.27 -19.47
CA VAL A 11 -9.69 2.81 -19.65
C VAL A 11 -9.23 2.12 -18.38
N THR A 12 -8.22 2.64 -17.70
CA THR A 12 -7.75 2.13 -16.40
C THR A 12 -8.87 2.16 -15.36
N GLY A 13 -9.60 3.27 -15.27
CA GLY A 13 -10.75 3.41 -14.38
C GLY A 13 -11.86 2.40 -14.68
N ILE A 14 -12.18 2.17 -15.96
CA ILE A 14 -13.17 1.16 -16.38
C ILE A 14 -12.71 -0.26 -15.98
N MET A 15 -11.43 -0.58 -16.16
CA MET A 15 -10.87 -1.89 -15.78
C MET A 15 -10.96 -2.10 -14.27
N ILE A 16 -10.68 -1.08 -13.46
CA ILE A 16 -10.84 -1.12 -12.00
C ILE A 16 -12.30 -1.32 -11.63
N ALA A 17 -13.22 -0.58 -12.25
CA ALA A 17 -14.66 -0.71 -12.00
C ALA A 17 -15.20 -2.11 -12.35
N LYS A 18 -14.62 -2.78 -13.35
CA LYS A 18 -14.92 -4.17 -13.70
C LYS A 18 -14.30 -5.21 -12.76
N LYS A 19 -13.62 -4.78 -11.68
CA LYS A 19 -12.96 -5.66 -10.69
C LYS A 19 -11.94 -6.62 -11.29
N THR A 20 -11.24 -6.22 -12.35
CA THR A 20 -10.12 -7.00 -12.89
C THR A 20 -8.97 -7.04 -11.89
N PRO A 21 -8.15 -8.12 -11.86
CA PRO A 21 -7.01 -8.21 -10.95
C PRO A 21 -6.05 -7.02 -11.10
N SER A 22 -5.61 -6.45 -9.98
CA SER A 22 -4.82 -5.20 -9.94
C SER A 22 -3.54 -5.28 -10.79
N ILE A 23 -2.86 -6.43 -10.79
CA ILE A 23 -1.64 -6.64 -11.58
C ILE A 23 -1.92 -6.52 -13.07
N VAL A 24 -3.03 -7.11 -13.53
CA VAL A 24 -3.44 -7.04 -14.95
C VAL A 24 -3.78 -5.62 -15.34
N VAL A 25 -4.49 -4.89 -14.47
CA VAL A 25 -4.85 -3.47 -14.72
C VAL A 25 -3.60 -2.62 -14.84
N LEU A 26 -2.67 -2.72 -13.89
CA LEU A 26 -1.44 -1.94 -13.88
C LEU A 26 -0.57 -2.24 -15.10
N PHE A 27 -0.39 -3.52 -15.44
CA PHE A 27 0.42 -3.92 -16.58
C PHE A 27 -0.20 -3.49 -17.90
N ALA A 28 -1.50 -3.71 -18.10
CA ALA A 28 -2.22 -3.32 -19.31
C ALA A 28 -2.25 -1.79 -19.49
N SER A 29 -2.48 -1.02 -18.42
CA SER A 29 -2.47 0.44 -18.50
C SER A 29 -1.07 1.01 -18.77
N SER A 30 -0.01 0.37 -18.25
CA SER A 30 1.38 0.75 -18.55
C SER A 30 1.71 0.54 -20.04
N ILE A 31 1.35 -0.61 -20.60
CA ILE A 31 1.53 -0.90 -22.03
C ILE A 31 0.72 0.08 -22.87
N LEU A 32 -0.54 0.31 -22.51
CA LEU A 32 -1.40 1.26 -23.21
C LEU A 32 -0.81 2.67 -23.19
N ALA A 33 -0.32 3.14 -22.04
CA ALA A 33 0.34 4.43 -21.92
C ALA A 33 1.59 4.51 -22.82
N GLY A 34 2.39 3.43 -22.88
CA GLY A 34 3.55 3.35 -23.77
C GLY A 34 3.20 3.46 -25.25
N ILE A 35 2.13 2.79 -25.70
CA ILE A 35 1.63 2.90 -27.08
C ILE A 35 1.17 4.32 -27.38
N PHE A 36 0.42 4.94 -26.45
CA PHE A 36 -0.01 6.34 -26.62
C PHE A 36 1.17 7.31 -26.62
N ALA A 37 2.22 7.06 -25.83
CA ALA A 37 3.44 7.86 -25.85
C ALA A 37 4.15 7.79 -27.22
N LEU A 38 4.23 6.62 -27.84
CA LEU A 38 4.79 6.45 -29.18
C LEU A 38 4.02 7.24 -30.26
N ILE A 39 2.70 7.32 -30.14
CA ILE A 39 1.84 7.98 -31.14
C ILE A 39 1.78 9.49 -30.92
N PHE A 40 1.61 9.95 -29.69
CA PHE A 40 1.29 11.33 -29.35
C PHE A 40 2.45 12.14 -28.79
N GLN A 41 3.52 11.47 -28.31
CA GLN A 41 4.67 12.11 -27.64
C GLN A 41 6.03 11.62 -28.15
N PRO A 42 6.25 11.52 -29.49
CA PRO A 42 7.50 10.99 -30.02
C PRO A 42 8.72 11.83 -29.61
N ASN A 43 8.57 13.16 -29.52
CA ASN A 43 9.65 14.06 -29.12
C ASN A 43 10.13 13.82 -27.71
N ALA A 44 9.22 13.55 -26.74
CA ALA A 44 9.58 13.22 -25.38
C ALA A 44 10.36 11.90 -25.30
N LEU A 45 9.99 10.90 -26.09
CA LEU A 45 10.71 9.64 -26.16
C LEU A 45 12.11 9.79 -26.79
N LEU A 46 12.28 10.67 -27.77
CA LEU A 46 13.60 10.99 -28.32
C LEU A 46 14.49 11.67 -27.28
N GLU A 47 13.97 12.65 -26.55
CA GLU A 47 14.70 13.32 -25.46
C GLU A 47 15.16 12.32 -24.40
N ILE A 48 14.29 11.40 -23.98
CA ILE A 48 14.61 10.34 -23.01
C ILE A 48 15.64 9.36 -23.58
N SER A 49 15.57 9.02 -24.87
CA SER A 49 16.50 8.08 -25.51
C SER A 49 17.94 8.58 -25.58
N GLY A 50 18.13 9.93 -25.54
CA GLY A 50 19.43 10.57 -25.70
C GLY A 50 20.06 10.36 -27.07
N ILE A 51 19.28 9.88 -28.07
CA ILE A 51 19.75 9.65 -29.45
C ILE A 51 19.23 10.79 -30.31
N THR A 52 20.14 11.44 -31.06
CA THR A 52 19.83 12.54 -31.97
C THR A 52 19.20 12.09 -33.28
N ASP A 53 19.39 10.83 -33.65
CA ASP A 53 18.81 10.25 -34.88
C ASP A 53 17.38 9.75 -34.62
N SER A 54 16.44 10.23 -35.45
CA SER A 54 15.00 9.90 -35.37
C SER A 54 14.65 8.52 -35.95
N GLY A 55 15.46 7.50 -35.70
CA GLY A 55 15.20 6.14 -36.15
C GLY A 55 14.22 5.40 -35.20
N ILE A 56 13.57 4.36 -35.73
CA ILE A 56 12.68 3.47 -34.96
C ILE A 56 13.34 2.96 -33.65
N ILE A 57 14.65 2.72 -33.73
CA ILE A 57 15.47 2.26 -32.61
C ILE A 57 15.48 3.28 -31.45
N ALA A 58 15.53 4.58 -31.74
CA ALA A 58 15.51 5.64 -30.75
C ALA A 58 14.17 5.68 -29.99
N TYR A 59 13.06 5.52 -30.70
CA TYR A 59 11.73 5.48 -30.07
C TYR A 59 11.54 4.25 -29.17
N ILE A 60 11.97 3.07 -29.65
CA ILE A 60 11.91 1.84 -28.84
C ILE A 60 12.81 1.96 -27.61
N LYS A 61 14.02 2.49 -27.76
CA LYS A 61 14.94 2.72 -26.63
C LYS A 61 14.34 3.70 -25.63
N GLY A 62 13.80 4.84 -26.08
CA GLY A 62 13.15 5.82 -25.21
C GLY A 62 11.97 5.21 -24.44
N LEU A 63 11.14 4.39 -25.11
CA LEU A 63 10.05 3.67 -24.49
C LEU A 63 10.55 2.69 -23.41
N LEU A 64 11.54 1.87 -23.71
CA LEU A 64 12.11 0.92 -22.75
C LEU A 64 12.78 1.62 -21.59
N MET A 65 13.47 2.73 -21.83
CA MET A 65 14.06 3.55 -20.78
C MET A 65 13.00 4.14 -19.84
N THR A 66 11.86 4.55 -20.37
CA THR A 66 10.74 5.06 -19.55
C THR A 66 10.22 4.01 -18.56
N PHE A 67 10.23 2.74 -18.92
CA PHE A 67 9.82 1.65 -18.00
C PHE A 67 10.92 1.25 -17.01
N TYR A 68 12.17 1.23 -17.47
CA TYR A 68 13.29 0.70 -16.70
C TYR A 68 13.98 1.76 -15.84
N ASP A 69 14.32 2.91 -16.42
CA ASP A 69 15.21 3.90 -15.81
C ASP A 69 14.46 5.15 -15.32
N SER A 70 15.17 5.98 -14.56
CA SER A 70 14.67 7.28 -14.15
C SER A 70 14.58 8.22 -15.35
N THR A 71 13.43 8.82 -15.56
CA THR A 71 13.23 9.78 -16.63
C THR A 71 13.09 11.19 -16.08
N GLN A 72 13.82 12.15 -16.69
CA GLN A 72 13.72 13.56 -16.41
C GLN A 72 13.50 14.30 -17.72
N ILE A 73 12.41 15.05 -17.79
CA ILE A 73 12.08 15.88 -18.95
C ILE A 73 12.27 17.34 -18.53
N GLN A 74 13.01 18.11 -19.34
CA GLN A 74 13.26 19.52 -19.11
C GLN A 74 12.12 20.37 -19.66
N THR A 75 11.20 20.79 -18.77
CA THR A 75 10.03 21.60 -19.18
C THR A 75 10.26 23.11 -19.03
N GLY A 76 11.45 23.53 -18.57
CA GLY A 76 11.73 24.95 -18.27
C GLY A 76 11.13 25.45 -16.96
N ASN A 77 10.40 24.63 -16.21
CA ASN A 77 9.82 24.94 -14.90
C ASN A 77 10.23 23.87 -13.88
N GLU A 78 10.98 24.25 -12.85
CA GLU A 78 11.50 23.29 -11.84
C GLU A 78 10.40 22.53 -11.13
N ALA A 79 9.27 23.14 -10.83
CA ALA A 79 8.15 22.47 -10.18
C ALA A 79 7.53 21.40 -11.09
N LEU A 80 7.42 21.66 -12.38
CA LEU A 80 6.98 20.66 -13.36
C LEU A 80 8.02 19.56 -13.56
N ASN A 81 9.29 19.91 -13.64
CA ASN A 81 10.37 18.92 -13.79
C ASN A 81 10.37 17.91 -12.64
N SER A 82 10.15 18.35 -11.40
CA SER A 82 10.05 17.47 -10.24
C SER A 82 8.82 16.56 -10.27
N LEU A 83 7.70 17.04 -10.82
CA LEU A 83 6.45 16.25 -10.95
C LEU A 83 6.53 15.20 -12.06
N VAL A 84 7.22 15.50 -13.18
CA VAL A 84 7.35 14.59 -14.32
C VAL A 84 8.53 13.64 -14.18
N SER A 85 9.44 13.86 -13.21
CA SER A 85 10.53 12.93 -12.95
C SER A 85 10.01 11.60 -12.41
N THR A 86 10.37 10.51 -13.04
CA THR A 86 10.03 9.16 -12.58
C THR A 86 11.29 8.38 -12.26
N ARG A 87 11.21 7.48 -11.29
CA ARG A 87 12.36 6.65 -10.91
C ARG A 87 12.46 5.35 -11.69
N GLY A 88 11.43 5.00 -12.47
CA GLY A 88 11.35 3.74 -13.18
C GLY A 88 11.48 2.50 -12.29
N MET A 89 11.64 1.35 -12.89
CA MET A 89 11.83 0.08 -12.16
C MET A 89 13.17 0.06 -11.42
N ALA A 90 14.23 0.60 -12.00
CA ALA A 90 15.57 0.64 -11.39
C ALA A 90 15.57 1.43 -10.07
N GLY A 91 14.85 2.55 -10.00
CA GLY A 91 14.72 3.35 -8.78
C GLY A 91 13.95 2.68 -7.66
N MET A 92 13.16 1.63 -7.96
CA MET A 92 12.43 0.84 -6.97
C MET A 92 13.21 -0.38 -6.46
N MET A 93 14.37 -0.70 -7.02
CA MET A 93 15.14 -1.91 -6.64
C MET A 93 15.56 -1.90 -5.18
N ASN A 94 15.98 -0.75 -4.63
CA ASN A 94 16.31 -0.64 -3.21
C ASN A 94 15.09 -0.90 -2.31
N THR A 95 13.91 -0.44 -2.71
CA THR A 95 12.67 -0.69 -1.98
C THR A 95 12.29 -2.18 -2.03
N ILE A 96 12.43 -2.83 -3.20
CA ILE A 96 12.20 -4.27 -3.37
C ILE A 96 13.15 -5.07 -2.47
N TRP A 97 14.44 -4.71 -2.43
CA TRP A 97 15.42 -5.34 -1.56
C TRP A 97 15.07 -5.22 -0.08
N LEU A 98 14.68 -4.03 0.36
CA LEU A 98 14.22 -3.80 1.74
C LEU A 98 12.96 -4.62 2.07
N ILE A 99 12.01 -4.71 1.13
CA ILE A 99 10.79 -5.53 1.30
C ILE A 99 11.17 -7.01 1.49
N ILE A 100 12.08 -7.54 0.67
CA ILE A 100 12.53 -8.94 0.79
C ILE A 100 13.16 -9.17 2.17
N CYS A 101 14.04 -8.29 2.63
CA CYS A 101 14.66 -8.39 3.96
C CYS A 101 13.61 -8.33 5.08
N ALA A 102 12.65 -7.42 4.99
CA ALA A 102 11.56 -7.28 5.96
C ALA A 102 10.68 -8.53 6.02
N MET A 103 10.34 -9.11 4.85
CA MET A 103 9.56 -10.34 4.77
C MET A 103 10.33 -11.55 5.34
N CYS A 104 11.64 -11.65 5.10
CA CYS A 104 12.49 -12.68 5.71
C CYS A 104 12.50 -12.56 7.24
N PHE A 105 12.65 -11.34 7.75
CA PHE A 105 12.60 -11.07 9.20
C PHE A 105 11.23 -11.41 9.81
N GLY A 106 10.14 -10.93 9.21
CA GLY A 106 8.77 -11.23 9.65
C GLY A 106 8.47 -12.72 9.61
N GLY A 107 8.90 -13.42 8.54
CA GLY A 107 8.78 -14.87 8.40
C GLY A 107 9.54 -15.64 9.50
N ALA A 108 10.76 -15.23 9.83
CA ALA A 108 11.55 -15.83 10.90
C ALA A 108 10.89 -15.63 12.28
N MET A 109 10.37 -14.43 12.56
CA MET A 109 9.62 -14.15 13.79
C MET A 109 8.32 -14.97 13.88
N SER A 110 7.61 -15.14 12.77
CA SER A 110 6.41 -15.98 12.71
C SER A 110 6.74 -17.45 12.97
N ALA A 111 7.74 -17.98 12.28
CA ALA A 111 8.16 -19.38 12.42
C ALA A 111 8.68 -19.71 13.84
N SER A 112 9.29 -18.74 14.52
CA SER A 112 9.76 -18.90 15.90
C SER A 112 8.65 -18.85 16.96
N GLY A 113 7.40 -18.53 16.59
CA GLY A 113 6.27 -18.35 17.52
C GLY A 113 6.34 -17.07 18.34
N MET A 114 7.29 -16.19 18.10
CA MET A 114 7.43 -14.92 18.85
C MET A 114 6.22 -14.02 18.64
N LEU A 115 5.70 -13.94 17.42
CA LEU A 115 4.53 -13.12 17.11
C LEU A 115 3.26 -13.63 17.81
N GLU A 116 3.10 -14.96 17.87
CA GLU A 116 1.99 -15.59 18.58
C GLU A 116 2.07 -15.29 20.09
N SER A 117 3.24 -15.34 20.67
CA SER A 117 3.46 -15.02 22.09
C SER A 117 3.10 -13.58 22.43
N ILE A 118 3.47 -12.61 21.56
CA ILE A 118 3.08 -11.20 21.71
C ILE A 118 1.56 -11.06 21.72
N THR A 119 0.87 -11.70 20.78
CA THR A 119 -0.59 -11.56 20.64
C THR A 119 -1.33 -12.24 21.77
N ARG A 120 -0.85 -13.37 22.33
CA ARG A 120 -1.46 -14.03 23.49
C ARG A 120 -1.58 -13.11 24.71
N ILE A 121 -0.64 -12.17 24.90
CA ILE A 121 -0.72 -11.17 25.97
C ILE A 121 -2.00 -10.35 25.82
N PHE A 122 -2.36 -9.93 24.61
CA PHE A 122 -3.56 -9.13 24.36
C PHE A 122 -4.86 -9.91 24.52
N LEU A 123 -4.85 -11.23 24.28
CA LEU A 123 -6.01 -12.09 24.51
C LEU A 123 -6.44 -12.09 25.99
N HIS A 124 -5.51 -11.95 26.92
CA HIS A 124 -5.79 -11.93 28.36
C HIS A 124 -6.60 -10.70 28.82
N PHE A 125 -6.46 -9.57 28.12
CA PHE A 125 -7.15 -8.31 28.47
C PHE A 125 -8.59 -8.21 27.95
N MET A 126 -9.10 -9.21 27.24
CA MET A 126 -10.41 -9.17 26.60
C MET A 126 -11.54 -9.53 27.56
N ARG A 127 -12.09 -8.54 28.27
CA ARG A 127 -13.24 -8.74 29.19
C ARG A 127 -14.59 -8.34 28.58
N GLY A 128 -14.63 -7.32 27.74
CA GLY A 128 -15.84 -6.77 27.12
C GLY A 128 -15.69 -6.49 25.63
N ARG A 129 -16.75 -5.97 24.99
CA ARG A 129 -16.76 -5.60 23.56
C ARG A 129 -15.67 -4.58 23.22
N THR A 130 -15.62 -3.49 23.98
CA THR A 130 -14.64 -2.40 23.76
C THR A 130 -13.22 -2.89 23.99
N SER A 131 -13.00 -3.64 25.07
CA SER A 131 -11.70 -4.22 25.41
C SER A 131 -11.23 -5.20 24.33
N MET A 132 -12.15 -5.97 23.73
CA MET A 132 -11.83 -6.91 22.64
C MET A 132 -11.36 -6.16 21.38
N VAL A 133 -12.11 -5.13 20.96
CA VAL A 133 -11.70 -4.30 19.81
C VAL A 133 -10.40 -3.57 20.11
N ALA A 134 -10.24 -2.99 21.30
CA ALA A 134 -9.00 -2.33 21.71
C ALA A 134 -7.81 -3.29 21.72
N SER A 135 -7.96 -4.51 22.23
CA SER A 135 -6.92 -5.53 22.20
C SER A 135 -6.55 -5.93 20.75
N THR A 136 -7.55 -6.07 19.87
CA THR A 136 -7.31 -6.35 18.46
C THR A 136 -6.55 -5.22 17.78
N VAL A 137 -6.90 -3.96 18.06
CA VAL A 137 -6.23 -2.77 17.52
C VAL A 137 -4.77 -2.71 17.99
N VAL A 138 -4.54 -2.82 19.31
CA VAL A 138 -3.18 -2.73 19.86
C VAL A 138 -2.31 -3.90 19.42
N SER A 139 -2.88 -5.11 19.36
CA SER A 139 -2.19 -6.28 18.80
C SER A 139 -1.84 -6.07 17.33
N GLY A 140 -2.79 -5.60 16.52
CA GLY A 140 -2.56 -5.32 15.11
C GLY A 140 -1.43 -4.30 14.88
N LEU A 141 -1.43 -3.20 15.64
CA LEU A 141 -0.36 -2.20 15.61
C LEU A 141 0.99 -2.80 16.01
N SER A 142 1.02 -3.59 17.10
CA SER A 142 2.25 -4.25 17.56
C SER A 142 2.80 -5.23 16.54
N LEU A 143 1.93 -6.05 15.95
CA LEU A 143 2.31 -6.98 14.88
C LEU A 143 2.85 -6.22 13.65
N ASN A 144 2.18 -5.15 13.24
CA ASN A 144 2.60 -4.36 12.09
C ASN A 144 4.01 -3.75 12.28
N ILE A 145 4.30 -3.27 13.48
CA ILE A 145 5.63 -2.76 13.86
C ILE A 145 6.68 -3.89 13.83
N CYS A 146 6.33 -5.07 14.39
CA CYS A 146 7.26 -6.18 14.55
C CYS A 146 7.50 -6.97 13.25
N THR A 147 6.49 -7.15 12.41
CA THR A 147 6.62 -7.93 11.17
C THR A 147 7.22 -7.12 10.03
N ALA A 148 7.17 -5.79 10.12
CA ALA A 148 7.51 -4.86 9.04
C ALA A 148 6.69 -5.07 7.75
N ASP A 149 5.66 -5.93 7.80
CA ASP A 149 4.79 -6.25 6.67
C ASP A 149 3.32 -6.32 7.08
N GLN A 150 2.48 -5.53 6.39
CA GLN A 150 1.06 -5.46 6.71
C GLN A 150 0.30 -6.77 6.43
N PHE A 151 0.67 -7.54 5.40
CA PHE A 151 -0.05 -8.75 5.03
C PHE A 151 0.12 -9.83 6.11
N ILE A 152 1.35 -10.00 6.61
CA ILE A 152 1.65 -10.91 7.71
C ILE A 152 0.90 -10.48 8.96
N ALA A 153 0.94 -9.18 9.28
CA ALA A 153 0.24 -8.63 10.45
C ALA A 153 -1.28 -8.82 10.37
N ILE A 154 -1.91 -8.60 9.19
CA ILE A 154 -3.35 -8.84 8.97
C ILE A 154 -3.71 -10.29 9.20
N ILE A 155 -2.97 -11.22 8.57
CA ILE A 155 -3.24 -12.65 8.67
C ILE A 155 -3.14 -13.12 10.12
N LEU A 156 -2.03 -12.82 10.78
CA LEU A 156 -1.81 -13.24 12.17
C LEU A 156 -2.85 -12.65 13.12
N ASN A 157 -3.10 -11.34 13.03
CA ASN A 157 -4.09 -10.68 13.86
C ASN A 157 -5.50 -11.27 13.65
N SER A 158 -5.88 -11.50 12.40
CA SER A 158 -7.18 -12.08 12.06
C SER A 158 -7.33 -13.52 12.56
N GLU A 159 -6.34 -14.39 12.33
CA GLU A 159 -6.39 -15.78 12.77
C GLU A 159 -6.46 -15.91 14.31
N MET A 160 -5.72 -15.10 15.03
CA MET A 160 -5.68 -15.17 16.48
C MET A 160 -6.97 -14.69 17.15
N PHE A 161 -7.64 -13.68 16.60
CA PHE A 161 -8.86 -13.15 17.18
C PHE A 161 -10.16 -13.78 16.64
N LYS A 162 -10.10 -14.50 15.51
CA LYS A 162 -11.23 -15.10 14.81
C LYS A 162 -12.16 -15.93 15.71
N GLU A 163 -11.58 -16.88 16.46
CA GLU A 163 -12.35 -17.75 17.33
C GLU A 163 -12.98 -16.99 18.52
N VAL A 164 -12.28 -16.00 19.06
CA VAL A 164 -12.79 -15.19 20.17
C VAL A 164 -13.99 -14.34 19.75
N TYR A 165 -13.93 -13.72 18.56
CA TYR A 165 -15.05 -12.96 18.01
C TYR A 165 -16.26 -13.88 17.76
N LYS A 166 -16.03 -15.07 17.20
CA LYS A 166 -17.06 -16.08 16.96
C LYS A 166 -17.70 -16.58 18.25
N GLN A 167 -16.91 -16.96 19.26
CA GLN A 167 -17.42 -17.44 20.55
C GLN A 167 -18.25 -16.39 21.29
N ARG A 168 -17.95 -15.10 21.11
CA ARG A 168 -18.72 -14.00 21.68
C ARG A 168 -19.88 -13.52 20.83
N GLY A 169 -20.16 -14.20 19.70
CA GLY A 169 -21.29 -13.90 18.82
C GLY A 169 -21.12 -12.65 17.96
N PHE A 170 -19.88 -12.13 17.82
CA PHE A 170 -19.63 -10.99 16.93
C PHE A 170 -19.42 -11.45 15.49
N GLU A 171 -19.87 -10.63 14.55
CA GLU A 171 -19.68 -10.92 13.14
C GLU A 171 -18.21 -10.78 12.73
N SER A 172 -17.75 -11.65 11.82
CA SER A 172 -16.41 -11.59 11.23
C SER A 172 -16.12 -10.24 10.56
N ARG A 173 -17.18 -9.54 10.14
CA ARG A 173 -17.10 -8.18 9.59
C ARG A 173 -16.51 -7.18 10.59
N LEU A 174 -16.81 -7.31 11.88
CA LEU A 174 -16.26 -6.44 12.91
C LEU A 174 -14.75 -6.66 13.06
N LEU A 175 -14.32 -7.93 13.06
CA LEU A 175 -12.89 -8.26 13.11
C LEU A 175 -12.15 -7.74 11.88
N SER A 176 -12.66 -8.00 10.67
CA SER A 176 -12.08 -7.53 9.43
C SER A 176 -11.89 -6.02 9.43
N ARG A 177 -12.95 -5.26 9.78
CA ARG A 177 -12.87 -3.81 9.87
C ARG A 177 -11.84 -3.35 10.90
N THR A 178 -11.83 -3.95 12.09
CA THR A 178 -10.89 -3.57 13.16
C THR A 178 -9.45 -3.82 12.73
N THR A 179 -9.19 -4.93 12.05
CA THR A 179 -7.85 -5.26 11.53
C THR A 179 -7.43 -4.30 10.42
N GLU A 180 -8.32 -3.96 9.49
CA GLU A 180 -8.06 -2.97 8.46
C GLU A 180 -7.73 -1.60 9.06
N ASP A 181 -8.56 -1.11 9.97
CA ASP A 181 -8.39 0.20 10.60
C ASP A 181 -7.12 0.29 11.46
N SER A 182 -6.63 -0.83 11.99
CA SER A 182 -5.43 -0.86 12.84
C SER A 182 -4.15 -1.22 12.09
N VAL A 183 -4.19 -2.14 11.14
CA VAL A 183 -2.99 -2.64 10.45
C VAL A 183 -2.80 -1.95 9.10
N THR A 184 -3.79 -2.08 8.21
CA THR A 184 -3.66 -1.60 6.83
C THR A 184 -3.50 -0.09 6.79
N VAL A 185 -4.38 0.63 7.49
CA VAL A 185 -4.40 2.10 7.46
C VAL A 185 -3.15 2.69 8.12
N THR A 186 -2.61 2.06 9.16
CA THR A 186 -1.45 2.59 9.88
C THR A 186 -0.10 2.16 9.32
N SER A 187 -0.06 1.15 8.45
CA SER A 187 1.18 0.62 7.90
C SER A 187 2.04 1.69 7.21
N VAL A 188 1.42 2.65 6.53
CA VAL A 188 2.13 3.75 5.86
C VAL A 188 2.82 4.72 6.84
N LEU A 189 2.44 4.70 8.13
CA LEU A 189 3.01 5.55 9.16
C LEU A 189 4.30 4.99 9.77
N ILE A 190 4.62 3.73 9.51
CA ILE A 190 5.77 3.03 10.08
C ILE A 190 6.89 3.00 9.03
N PRO A 191 8.06 3.63 9.31
CA PRO A 191 9.11 3.82 8.30
C PRO A 191 9.69 2.54 7.69
N TRP A 192 9.71 1.45 8.45
CA TRP A 192 10.33 0.18 8.04
C TRP A 192 9.33 -0.86 7.51
N THR A 193 8.05 -0.54 7.45
CA THR A 193 7.08 -1.42 6.79
C THR A 193 7.17 -1.30 5.27
N THR A 194 6.72 -2.35 4.58
CA THR A 194 6.66 -2.36 3.12
C THR A 194 5.90 -1.15 2.56
N CYS A 195 4.80 -0.75 3.20
CA CYS A 195 4.00 0.40 2.81
C CYS A 195 4.70 1.72 3.10
N GLY A 196 5.28 1.89 4.28
CA GLY A 196 6.00 3.12 4.66
C GLY A 196 7.21 3.36 3.77
N MET A 197 8.00 2.31 3.47
CA MET A 197 9.14 2.39 2.57
C MET A 197 8.72 2.76 1.14
N THR A 198 7.69 2.10 0.62
CA THR A 198 7.18 2.39 -0.73
C THR A 198 6.67 3.82 -0.83
N GLN A 199 5.86 4.25 0.14
CA GLN A 199 5.31 5.61 0.17
C GLN A 199 6.42 6.68 0.25
N SER A 200 7.40 6.48 1.12
CA SER A 200 8.56 7.35 1.27
C SER A 200 9.37 7.46 -0.02
N THR A 201 9.56 6.32 -0.71
CA THR A 201 10.28 6.26 -1.99
C THR A 201 9.53 7.01 -3.10
N ILE A 202 8.20 6.84 -3.20
CA ILE A 202 7.39 7.48 -4.23
C ILE A 202 7.30 8.99 -4.00
N LEU A 203 7.07 9.41 -2.76
CA LEU A 203 6.98 10.85 -2.42
C LEU A 203 8.34 11.55 -2.40
N GLY A 204 9.45 10.81 -2.32
CA GLY A 204 10.78 11.38 -2.20
C GLY A 204 11.06 12.09 -0.87
N VAL A 205 10.24 11.82 0.17
CA VAL A 205 10.38 12.40 1.51
C VAL A 205 10.33 11.31 2.58
N SER A 206 10.92 11.57 3.74
CA SER A 206 10.91 10.60 4.83
C SER A 206 9.50 10.42 5.41
N THR A 207 9.23 9.24 5.98
CA THR A 207 7.96 8.93 6.64
C THR A 207 7.62 9.95 7.72
N TRP A 208 8.61 10.43 8.49
CA TRP A 208 8.41 11.44 9.53
C TRP A 208 7.92 12.79 9.01
N THR A 209 8.24 13.12 7.75
CA THR A 209 7.83 14.38 7.12
C THR A 209 6.35 14.38 6.77
N TYR A 210 5.81 13.29 6.26
CA TYR A 210 4.38 13.23 5.91
C TYR A 210 3.49 12.73 7.05
N PHE A 211 4.05 12.10 8.08
CA PHE A 211 3.32 11.55 9.23
C PHE A 211 2.29 12.54 9.83
N PRO A 212 2.61 13.82 10.13
CA PRO A 212 1.64 14.75 10.74
C PRO A 212 0.42 15.04 9.86
N TYR A 213 0.56 14.88 8.55
CA TYR A 213 -0.51 15.15 7.59
C TYR A 213 -1.44 13.97 7.37
N CYS A 214 -1.06 12.78 7.84
CA CYS A 214 -1.84 11.54 7.71
C CYS A 214 -2.91 11.43 8.82
N ILE A 215 -3.74 12.47 9.00
CA ILE A 215 -4.74 12.55 10.07
C ILE A 215 -5.69 11.35 10.06
N PHE A 216 -6.17 10.97 8.88
CA PHE A 216 -7.05 9.81 8.73
C PHE A 216 -6.41 8.53 9.26
N ASN A 217 -5.16 8.27 8.91
CA ASN A 217 -4.42 7.06 9.30
C ASN A 217 -4.18 7.00 10.81
N ILE A 218 -3.94 8.17 11.42
CA ILE A 218 -3.73 8.28 12.88
C ILE A 218 -5.05 8.08 13.63
N VAL A 219 -6.14 8.68 13.15
CA VAL A 219 -7.44 8.69 13.84
C VAL A 219 -8.20 7.38 13.69
N SER A 220 -8.01 6.64 12.57
CA SER A 220 -8.77 5.43 12.24
C SER A 220 -8.78 4.36 13.34
N PRO A 221 -7.65 3.97 13.96
CA PRO A 221 -7.65 3.00 15.06
C PRO A 221 -8.45 3.46 16.28
N PHE A 222 -8.36 4.74 16.61
CA PHE A 222 -9.11 5.32 17.74
C PHE A 222 -10.61 5.34 17.45
N MET A 223 -11.01 5.62 16.22
CA MET A 223 -12.41 5.59 15.80
C MET A 223 -13.01 4.19 15.89
N SER A 224 -12.24 3.14 15.56
CA SER A 224 -12.69 1.75 15.73
C SER A 224 -12.95 1.42 17.20
N ILE A 225 -12.10 1.86 18.12
CA ILE A 225 -12.29 1.69 19.56
C ILE A 225 -13.51 2.49 20.05
N LEU A 226 -13.69 3.73 19.60
CA LEU A 226 -14.81 4.58 19.95
C LEU A 226 -16.14 4.00 19.47
N ILE A 227 -16.21 3.50 18.25
CA ILE A 227 -17.40 2.80 17.69
C ILE A 227 -17.70 1.54 18.52
N ALA A 228 -16.69 0.82 18.95
CA ALA A 228 -16.88 -0.33 19.83
C ALA A 228 -17.42 0.07 21.20
N ALA A 229 -16.99 1.21 21.75
CA ALA A 229 -17.47 1.74 23.03
C ALA A 229 -18.94 2.16 22.93
N THR A 230 -19.34 2.90 21.88
CA THR A 230 -20.73 3.33 21.65
C THR A 230 -21.66 2.20 21.22
N GLY A 231 -21.12 1.14 20.61
CA GLY A 231 -21.92 0.02 20.07
C GLY A 231 -22.64 0.31 18.75
N TYR A 232 -22.31 1.42 18.10
CA TYR A 232 -22.98 1.84 16.87
C TYR A 232 -22.78 0.81 15.76
N LYS A 233 -23.90 0.29 15.22
CA LYS A 233 -23.94 -0.71 14.12
C LYS A 233 -23.12 -1.98 14.37
N ILE A 234 -22.86 -2.34 15.63
CA ILE A 234 -22.23 -3.62 15.96
C ILE A 234 -23.33 -4.65 16.19
N VAL A 235 -23.38 -5.65 15.33
CA VAL A 235 -24.33 -6.76 15.44
C VAL A 235 -23.70 -7.86 16.27
N GLN A 236 -24.38 -8.24 17.36
CA GLN A 236 -24.02 -9.37 18.19
C GLN A 236 -25.13 -10.42 18.08
N LYS A 237 -24.79 -11.58 17.57
CA LYS A 237 -25.70 -12.73 17.51
C LYS A 237 -25.69 -13.43 18.87
N THR A 238 -26.86 -13.70 19.39
CA THR A 238 -26.97 -14.54 20.58
C THR A 238 -26.47 -15.93 20.23
N VAL A 239 -25.32 -16.32 20.78
CA VAL A 239 -24.81 -17.68 20.65
C VAL A 239 -25.71 -18.56 21.53
N LYS A 240 -26.53 -19.39 20.89
CA LYS A 240 -27.29 -20.45 21.58
C LYS A 240 -26.40 -21.63 21.87
#